data_4043cbf1e60093ce1acdc0a43bae84c6
#
_entry.id   4043cbf1e60093ce1acdc0a43bae84c6
#
_cell.length_a   1.000
_cell.length_b   1.000
_cell.length_c   1.000
_cell.angle_alpha   90.00
_cell.angle_beta   90.00
_cell.angle_gamma   90.00
#
_symmetry.space_group_name_H-M   'P 1'
#
loop_
_entity.id
_entity.type
_entity.pdbx_description
1 polymer ?
#
loop_
_entity_poly.entity_id
_entity_poly.type
_entity_poly.pdbx_seq_one_letter_code
_entity_poly.pdbx_strand_id
1 'polypeptide(L)'
;MPRSATLYTPEEVLERFHAGPTSGVFTDGSCEGNPGPGGWGAVWVDDDRIVAERDGHDPATTNNRMELTALIAGYEMLPVDAETTIYSDSNLCVQTVNEWAPQWEQRGWKRKTGVIANLPLVQRLYALARQHPKVQLRWIRAHDGSRWNEYADALASRYMLR
;
A
#
# COMPACT_ATOMS: atom_id res chain seq x y z
N MET A 1 10.90 10.56 2.13
CA MET A 1 12.02 9.77 1.67
C MET A 1 12.14 9.90 0.16
N PRO A 2 13.30 10.25 -0.36
CA PRO A 2 13.45 10.36 -1.80
C PRO A 2 13.27 8.99 -2.46
N ARG A 3 12.64 8.97 -3.61
CA ARG A 3 12.51 7.79 -4.41
C ARG A 3 13.86 7.33 -4.92
N SER A 4 13.95 6.05 -5.26
CA SER A 4 15.08 5.56 -6.05
C SER A 4 15.20 6.40 -7.32
N ALA A 5 16.41 6.81 -7.67
CA ALA A 5 16.66 7.54 -8.91
C ALA A 5 16.34 6.68 -10.14
N THR A 6 16.33 5.36 -10.01
CA THR A 6 16.06 4.43 -11.09
C THR A 6 14.61 3.98 -11.04
N LEU A 7 13.87 4.25 -12.14
CA LEU A 7 12.51 3.78 -12.30
C LEU A 7 12.51 2.56 -13.21
N TYR A 8 12.02 1.45 -12.67
CA TYR A 8 11.84 0.22 -13.44
C TYR A 8 10.40 0.07 -13.88
N THR A 9 10.17 -0.53 -15.03
CA THR A 9 8.86 -1.04 -15.38
C THR A 9 8.58 -2.29 -14.52
N PRO A 10 7.31 -2.66 -14.33
CA PRO A 10 7.01 -3.91 -13.63
C PRO A 10 7.70 -5.13 -14.25
N GLU A 11 7.80 -5.17 -15.58
CA GLU A 11 8.45 -6.26 -16.30
C GLU A 11 9.94 -6.32 -15.98
N GLU A 12 10.61 -5.18 -15.90
CA GLU A 12 12.02 -5.11 -15.53
C GLU A 12 12.26 -5.58 -14.10
N VAL A 13 11.33 -5.31 -13.19
CA VAL A 13 11.41 -5.77 -11.80
C VAL A 13 11.44 -7.30 -11.76
N LEU A 14 10.60 -7.96 -12.55
CA LEU A 14 10.55 -9.42 -12.57
C LEU A 14 11.84 -10.04 -13.08
N GLU A 15 12.59 -9.32 -13.89
CA GLU A 15 13.90 -9.79 -14.38
C GLU A 15 15.01 -9.60 -13.35
N ARG A 16 14.90 -8.57 -12.49
CA ARG A 16 16.00 -8.11 -11.63
C ARG A 16 15.90 -8.57 -10.17
N PHE A 17 14.71 -8.74 -9.64
CA PHE A 17 14.48 -8.98 -8.21
C PHE A 17 13.87 -10.35 -8.01
N HIS A 18 14.45 -11.15 -7.11
CA HIS A 18 14.05 -12.55 -6.91
C HIS A 18 13.95 -12.93 -5.44
N ALA A 19 14.10 -11.98 -4.52
CA ALA A 19 14.08 -12.24 -3.09
C ALA A 19 12.74 -11.86 -2.46
N GLY A 20 12.58 -12.19 -1.19
CA GLY A 20 11.44 -11.80 -0.37
C GLY A 20 10.26 -12.76 -0.44
N PRO A 21 9.13 -12.38 0.17
CA PRO A 21 7.94 -13.24 0.18
C PRO A 21 7.41 -13.49 -1.23
N THR A 22 6.93 -14.72 -1.46
CA THR A 22 6.43 -15.16 -2.76
C THR A 22 4.92 -15.16 -2.85
N SER A 23 4.23 -14.92 -1.73
CA SER A 23 2.77 -14.85 -1.68
C SER A 23 2.34 -13.71 -0.78
N GLY A 24 1.22 -13.10 -1.10
CA GLY A 24 0.63 -11.99 -0.37
C GLY A 24 0.18 -10.87 -1.28
N VAL A 25 -0.24 -9.77 -0.67
CA VAL A 25 -0.57 -8.55 -1.40
C VAL A 25 0.48 -7.51 -1.07
N PHE A 26 1.08 -6.91 -2.09
CA PHE A 26 2.13 -5.90 -1.93
C PHE A 26 1.62 -4.57 -2.45
N THR A 27 1.80 -3.53 -1.66
CA THR A 27 1.24 -2.21 -1.93
C THR A 27 2.32 -1.15 -1.84
N ASP A 28 2.20 -0.11 -2.65
CA ASP A 28 3.08 1.05 -2.56
C ASP A 28 2.37 2.30 -3.07
N GLY A 29 2.77 3.43 -2.52
CA GLY A 29 2.28 4.73 -2.94
C GLY A 29 3.39 5.76 -2.86
N SER A 30 3.36 6.73 -3.74
CA SER A 30 4.40 7.75 -3.78
C SER A 30 3.86 9.03 -4.38
N CYS A 31 4.61 10.11 -4.14
CA CYS A 31 4.23 11.44 -4.60
C CYS A 31 5.48 12.24 -4.95
N GLU A 32 5.44 12.98 -6.04
CA GLU A 32 6.48 13.91 -6.42
C GLU A 32 6.18 15.29 -5.83
N GLY A 33 7.04 15.72 -4.91
CA GLY A 33 6.67 16.85 -4.05
C GLY A 33 5.55 16.38 -3.11
N ASN A 34 5.28 17.03 -2.06
CA ASN A 34 4.30 16.58 -1.08
C ASN A 34 3.57 17.81 -0.52
N PRO A 35 2.51 18.33 -1.17
CA PRO A 35 1.70 17.72 -2.24
C PRO A 35 2.28 17.83 -3.64
N GLY A 36 1.75 17.00 -4.56
CA GLY A 36 2.10 16.96 -5.95
C GLY A 36 1.49 15.76 -6.65
N PRO A 37 1.89 15.49 -7.91
CA PRO A 37 1.42 14.29 -8.60
C PRO A 37 1.94 13.04 -7.91
N GLY A 38 1.10 12.02 -7.82
CA GLY A 38 1.47 10.76 -7.18
C GLY A 38 0.80 9.57 -7.82
N GLY A 39 1.27 8.38 -7.44
CA GLY A 39 0.73 7.12 -7.91
C GLY A 39 0.68 6.08 -6.82
N TRP A 40 -0.07 5.03 -7.08
CA TRP A 40 -0.22 3.91 -6.16
C TRP A 40 -0.28 2.60 -6.93
N GLY A 41 0.10 1.51 -6.30
CA GLY A 41 0.03 0.19 -6.89
C GLY A 41 -0.23 -0.87 -5.84
N ALA A 42 -0.92 -1.94 -6.26
CA ALA A 42 -1.18 -3.10 -5.43
C ALA A 42 -1.16 -4.35 -6.31
N VAL A 43 -0.48 -5.40 -5.84
CA VAL A 43 -0.40 -6.66 -6.54
C VAL A 43 -0.65 -7.80 -5.58
N TRP A 44 -1.54 -8.72 -5.97
CA TRP A 44 -1.84 -9.93 -5.23
C TRP A 44 -1.14 -11.10 -5.92
N VAL A 45 -0.30 -11.81 -5.17
CA VAL A 45 0.59 -12.84 -5.67
C VAL A 45 0.37 -14.13 -4.90
N ASP A 46 0.41 -15.25 -5.59
CA ASP A 46 0.38 -16.57 -4.99
C ASP A 46 1.49 -17.41 -5.63
N ASP A 47 2.47 -17.79 -4.80
CA ASP A 47 3.63 -18.57 -5.23
C ASP A 47 4.31 -17.97 -6.47
N ASP A 48 4.65 -16.68 -6.38
CA ASP A 48 5.28 -15.88 -7.45
C ASP A 48 4.43 -15.74 -8.71
N ARG A 49 3.11 -15.98 -8.63
CA ARG A 49 2.19 -15.78 -9.75
C ARG A 49 1.23 -14.65 -9.43
N ILE A 50 1.08 -13.73 -10.35
CA ILE A 50 0.15 -12.60 -10.18
C ILE A 50 -1.27 -13.12 -10.32
N VAL A 51 -2.07 -12.95 -9.26
CA VAL A 51 -3.51 -13.24 -9.26
C VAL A 51 -4.28 -12.03 -9.78
N ALA A 52 -3.92 -10.83 -9.27
CA ALA A 52 -4.56 -9.58 -9.68
C ALA A 52 -3.61 -8.43 -9.38
N GLU A 53 -3.76 -7.34 -10.11
CA GLU A 53 -3.01 -6.11 -9.83
C GLU A 53 -3.84 -4.90 -10.21
N ARG A 54 -3.59 -3.79 -9.53
CA ARG A 54 -4.23 -2.50 -9.79
C ARG A 54 -3.22 -1.39 -9.58
N ASP A 55 -3.35 -0.32 -10.35
CA ASP A 55 -2.56 0.88 -10.17
C ASP A 55 -3.38 2.11 -10.57
N GLY A 56 -2.92 3.25 -10.13
CA GLY A 56 -3.56 4.50 -10.47
C GLY A 56 -2.67 5.68 -10.13
N HIS A 57 -3.17 6.87 -10.42
CA HIS A 57 -2.44 8.09 -10.11
C HIS A 57 -3.42 9.23 -9.83
N ASP A 58 -2.87 10.29 -9.23
CA ASP A 58 -3.61 11.50 -8.90
C ASP A 58 -2.70 12.68 -9.21
N PRO A 59 -3.18 13.72 -9.93
CA PRO A 59 -2.35 14.88 -10.27
C PRO A 59 -2.00 15.76 -9.07
N ALA A 60 -2.74 15.65 -7.96
CA ALA A 60 -2.52 16.49 -6.77
C ALA A 60 -2.86 15.69 -5.51
N THR A 61 -1.83 15.13 -4.87
CA THR A 61 -2.01 14.25 -3.72
C THR A 61 -0.81 14.33 -2.77
N THR A 62 -0.72 13.40 -1.84
CA THR A 62 0.40 13.27 -0.91
C THR A 62 0.86 11.82 -0.85
N ASN A 63 2.08 11.58 -0.36
CA ASN A 63 2.59 10.23 -0.15
C ASN A 63 1.63 9.40 0.70
N ASN A 64 1.17 9.94 1.83
CA ASN A 64 0.31 9.21 2.74
C ASN A 64 -1.02 8.81 2.09
N ARG A 65 -1.62 9.72 1.30
CA ARG A 65 -2.86 9.40 0.59
C ARG A 65 -2.66 8.28 -0.42
N MET A 66 -1.54 8.27 -1.12
CA MET A 66 -1.25 7.22 -2.10
C MET A 66 -1.00 5.87 -1.43
N GLU A 67 -0.29 5.86 -0.29
CA GLU A 67 -0.09 4.65 0.49
C GLU A 67 -1.42 4.09 1.01
N LEU A 68 -2.28 4.94 1.55
CA LEU A 68 -3.61 4.53 2.01
C LEU A 68 -4.46 4.00 0.85
N THR A 69 -4.42 4.65 -0.29
CA THR A 69 -5.18 4.24 -1.48
C THR A 69 -4.71 2.88 -1.99
N ALA A 70 -3.40 2.64 -1.98
CA ALA A 70 -2.84 1.34 -2.37
C ALA A 70 -3.33 0.22 -1.44
N LEU A 71 -3.35 0.47 -0.13
CA LEU A 71 -3.83 -0.51 0.85
C LEU A 71 -5.32 -0.79 0.66
N ILE A 72 -6.12 0.23 0.42
CA ILE A 72 -7.55 0.06 0.14
C ILE A 72 -7.73 -0.85 -1.09
N ALA A 73 -7.01 -0.57 -2.17
CA ALA A 73 -7.06 -1.39 -3.38
C ALA A 73 -6.63 -2.84 -3.09
N GLY A 74 -5.62 -3.02 -2.24
CA GLY A 74 -5.15 -4.34 -1.85
C GLY A 74 -6.23 -5.17 -1.16
N TYR A 75 -6.91 -4.58 -0.18
CA TYR A 75 -8.02 -5.26 0.49
C TYR A 75 -9.18 -5.54 -0.46
N GLU A 76 -9.50 -4.59 -1.33
CA GLU A 76 -10.63 -4.72 -2.26
C GLU A 76 -10.43 -5.86 -3.27
N MET A 77 -9.20 -6.23 -3.56
CA MET A 77 -8.92 -7.38 -4.44
C MET A 77 -9.17 -8.72 -3.77
N LEU A 78 -9.19 -8.77 -2.44
CA LEU A 78 -9.26 -10.02 -1.69
C LEU A 78 -10.69 -10.42 -1.34
N PRO A 79 -11.03 -11.71 -1.45
CA PRO A 79 -12.26 -12.22 -0.82
C PRO A 79 -12.23 -11.99 0.68
N VAL A 80 -13.42 -11.84 1.30
CA VAL A 80 -13.51 -11.54 2.74
C VAL A 80 -12.98 -12.68 3.61
N ASP A 81 -12.93 -13.90 3.10
CA ASP A 81 -12.40 -15.07 3.81
C ASP A 81 -10.95 -15.40 3.44
N ALA A 82 -10.29 -14.56 2.67
CA ALA A 82 -8.90 -14.77 2.29
C ALA A 82 -8.00 -14.86 3.52
N GLU A 83 -7.06 -15.79 3.49
CA GLU A 83 -6.02 -15.95 4.50
C GLU A 83 -4.69 -15.61 3.85
N THR A 84 -4.20 -14.40 4.07
CA THR A 84 -2.95 -13.94 3.48
C THR A 84 -2.43 -12.73 4.25
N THR A 85 -1.33 -12.18 3.79
CA THR A 85 -0.72 -10.99 4.38
C THR A 85 -0.69 -9.88 3.35
N ILE A 86 -1.06 -8.67 3.76
CA ILE A 86 -0.83 -7.46 2.97
C ILE A 86 0.41 -6.79 3.51
N TYR A 87 1.32 -6.45 2.62
CA TYR A 87 2.58 -5.78 2.96
C TYR A 87 2.55 -4.34 2.47
N SER A 88 2.99 -3.45 3.34
CA SER A 88 3.21 -2.04 3.00
C SER A 88 4.57 -1.62 3.53
N ASP A 89 5.29 -0.79 2.79
CA ASP A 89 6.53 -0.21 3.28
C ASP A 89 6.30 1.07 4.09
N SER A 90 5.05 1.50 4.23
CA SER A 90 4.67 2.61 5.11
C SER A 90 4.34 2.10 6.51
N ASN A 91 5.31 2.21 7.42
CA ASN A 91 5.08 1.84 8.82
C ASN A 91 3.98 2.68 9.46
N LEU A 92 3.87 3.96 9.05
CA LEU A 92 2.81 4.84 9.50
C LEU A 92 1.42 4.28 9.19
N CYS A 93 1.20 3.82 7.96
CA CYS A 93 -0.09 3.25 7.57
C CYS A 93 -0.37 1.93 8.28
N VAL A 94 0.64 1.08 8.43
CA VAL A 94 0.50 -0.19 9.16
C VAL A 94 0.10 0.06 10.61
N GLN A 95 0.77 0.98 11.29
CA GLN A 95 0.43 1.35 12.67
C GLN A 95 -0.94 1.99 12.76
N THR A 96 -1.31 2.81 11.77
CA THR A 96 -2.64 3.43 11.76
C THR A 96 -3.74 2.37 11.81
N VAL A 97 -3.65 1.34 10.99
CA VAL A 97 -4.67 0.29 10.95
C VAL A 97 -4.61 -0.61 12.19
N ASN A 98 -3.40 -1.05 12.55
CA ASN A 98 -3.24 -2.08 13.58
C ASN A 98 -3.32 -1.53 15.01
N GLU A 99 -2.97 -0.27 15.22
CA GLU A 99 -2.85 0.29 16.57
C GLU A 99 -3.78 1.47 16.83
N TRP A 100 -3.78 2.47 15.94
CA TRP A 100 -4.45 3.74 16.21
C TRP A 100 -5.92 3.77 15.84
N ALA A 101 -6.30 3.21 14.69
CA ALA A 101 -7.69 3.23 14.24
C ALA A 101 -8.65 2.56 15.21
N PRO A 102 -8.31 1.40 15.84
CA PRO A 102 -9.20 0.83 16.85
C PRO A 102 -9.48 1.77 18.02
N GLN A 103 -8.46 2.52 18.48
CA GLN A 103 -8.62 3.49 19.55
C GLN A 103 -9.44 4.70 19.09
N TRP A 104 -9.19 5.18 17.87
CA TRP A 104 -9.93 6.31 17.33
C TRP A 104 -11.40 5.97 17.12
N GLU A 105 -11.70 4.77 16.67
CA GLU A 105 -13.09 4.31 16.52
C GLU A 105 -13.82 4.35 17.87
N GLN A 106 -13.19 3.88 18.93
CA GLN A 106 -13.78 3.90 20.27
C GLN A 106 -14.05 5.32 20.77
N ARG A 107 -13.31 6.31 20.28
CA ARG A 107 -13.45 7.73 20.64
C ARG A 107 -14.29 8.52 19.65
N GLY A 108 -15.03 7.83 18.77
CA GLY A 108 -15.85 8.48 17.73
C GLY A 108 -15.02 9.15 16.66
N TRP A 109 -13.83 8.61 16.37
CA TRP A 109 -12.88 9.12 15.35
C TRP A 109 -12.34 10.50 15.70
N LYS A 110 -12.00 10.69 16.98
CA LYS A 110 -11.40 11.93 17.48
C LYS A 110 -10.06 11.61 18.14
N ARG A 111 -9.09 12.50 17.94
CA ARG A 111 -7.82 12.47 18.65
C ARG A 111 -7.91 13.37 19.87
N LYS A 112 -6.97 13.17 20.82
CA LYS A 112 -6.84 14.09 21.98
C LYS A 112 -6.49 15.49 21.53
N THR A 113 -5.66 15.62 20.49
CA THR A 113 -5.23 16.90 19.94
C THR A 113 -5.26 16.84 18.42
N GLY A 114 -5.82 17.88 17.80
CA GLY A 114 -5.85 18.01 16.35
C GLY A 114 -6.84 17.07 15.66
N VAL A 115 -6.84 17.12 14.35
CA VAL A 115 -7.70 16.29 13.49
C VAL A 115 -6.93 15.06 13.01
N ILE A 116 -7.66 14.01 12.69
CA ILE A 116 -7.07 12.83 12.06
C ILE A 116 -6.89 13.13 10.57
N ALA A 117 -5.65 13.11 10.10
CA ALA A 117 -5.35 13.36 8.69
C ALA A 117 -5.95 12.25 7.82
N ASN A 118 -6.53 12.64 6.67
CA ASN A 118 -7.09 11.71 5.69
C ASN A 118 -8.16 10.79 6.28
N LEU A 119 -8.97 11.31 7.19
CA LEU A 119 -9.95 10.52 7.94
C LEU A 119 -10.84 9.63 7.06
N PRO A 120 -11.44 10.12 5.94
CA PRO A 120 -12.27 9.24 5.11
C PRO A 120 -11.51 8.02 4.57
N LEU A 121 -10.25 8.18 4.17
CA LEU A 121 -9.43 7.07 3.70
C LEU A 121 -9.09 6.10 4.83
N VAL A 122 -8.75 6.63 6.00
CA VAL A 122 -8.45 5.82 7.19
C VAL A 122 -9.67 5.00 7.60
N GLN A 123 -10.85 5.62 7.63
CA GLN A 123 -12.09 4.93 7.98
C GLN A 123 -12.42 3.82 6.97
N ARG A 124 -12.26 4.11 5.68
CA ARG A 124 -12.51 3.12 4.62
C ARG A 124 -11.55 1.94 4.76
N LEU A 125 -10.26 2.23 4.94
CA LEU A 125 -9.24 1.20 5.09
C LEU A 125 -9.50 0.33 6.32
N TYR A 126 -9.80 0.95 7.45
CA TYR A 126 -10.06 0.21 8.68
C TYR A 126 -11.31 -0.68 8.56
N ALA A 127 -12.37 -0.18 7.91
CA ALA A 127 -13.56 -0.97 7.66
C ALA A 127 -13.24 -2.21 6.82
N LEU A 128 -12.41 -2.07 5.79
CA LEU A 128 -11.96 -3.19 4.96
C LEU A 128 -11.13 -4.19 5.76
N ALA A 129 -10.23 -3.70 6.61
CA ALA A 129 -9.42 -4.57 7.46
C ALA A 129 -10.30 -5.40 8.39
N ARG A 130 -11.35 -4.82 8.93
CA ARG A 130 -12.31 -5.54 9.79
C ARG A 130 -13.14 -6.56 9.02
N GLN A 131 -13.42 -6.29 7.75
CA GLN A 131 -14.15 -7.22 6.88
C GLN A 131 -13.29 -8.42 6.45
N HIS A 132 -11.97 -8.34 6.65
CA HIS A 132 -11.01 -9.36 6.25
C HIS A 132 -10.24 -9.87 7.48
N PRO A 133 -10.90 -10.57 8.42
CA PRO A 133 -10.30 -10.86 9.73
C PRO A 133 -9.11 -11.84 9.66
N LYS A 134 -8.98 -12.59 8.58
CA LYS A 134 -7.87 -13.53 8.40
C LYS A 134 -6.71 -12.96 7.59
N VAL A 135 -6.79 -11.70 7.20
CA VAL A 135 -5.73 -11.00 6.50
C VAL A 135 -4.91 -10.22 7.52
N GLN A 136 -3.60 -10.43 7.53
CA GLN A 136 -2.67 -9.69 8.37
C GLN A 136 -2.12 -8.52 7.56
N LEU A 137 -1.92 -7.39 8.21
CA LEU A 137 -1.25 -6.24 7.61
C LEU A 137 0.11 -6.09 8.28
N ARG A 138 1.18 -6.14 7.49
CA ARG A 138 2.56 -6.09 7.99
C ARG A 138 3.40 -5.09 7.25
N TRP A 139 4.34 -4.50 7.97
CA TRP A 139 5.37 -3.64 7.39
C TRP A 139 6.44 -4.49 6.69
N ILE A 140 6.92 -4.02 5.55
CA ILE A 140 8.06 -4.57 4.83
C ILE A 140 9.04 -3.42 4.55
N ARG A 141 10.33 -3.72 4.61
CA ARG A 141 11.34 -2.69 4.35
C ARG A 141 11.35 -2.30 2.88
N ALA A 142 11.31 -0.99 2.59
CA ALA A 142 11.38 -0.46 1.24
C ALA A 142 12.78 -0.68 0.65
N HIS A 143 12.82 -0.95 -0.66
CA HIS A 143 14.06 -1.05 -1.44
C HIS A 143 15.09 -2.02 -0.85
N ASP A 144 14.62 -3.14 -0.31
CA ASP A 144 15.46 -4.17 0.30
C ASP A 144 15.59 -5.40 -0.61
N GLY A 145 15.36 -5.25 -1.91
CA GLY A 145 15.48 -6.33 -2.88
C GLY A 145 14.30 -7.28 -2.95
N SER A 146 13.23 -7.00 -2.19
CA SER A 146 12.02 -7.82 -2.25
C SER A 146 11.33 -7.63 -3.59
N ARG A 147 11.19 -8.73 -4.34
CA ARG A 147 10.62 -8.72 -5.68
C ARG A 147 9.29 -8.00 -5.75
N TRP A 148 8.34 -8.41 -4.91
CA TRP A 148 6.98 -7.92 -5.02
C TRP A 148 6.78 -6.54 -4.41
N ASN A 149 7.61 -6.15 -3.42
CA ASN A 149 7.64 -4.76 -2.97
C ASN A 149 8.16 -3.85 -4.08
N GLU A 150 9.22 -4.25 -4.76
CA GLU A 150 9.74 -3.49 -5.90
C GLU A 150 8.73 -3.46 -7.06
N TYR A 151 7.98 -4.54 -7.26
CA TYR A 151 6.93 -4.58 -8.27
C TYR A 151 5.81 -3.57 -7.97
N ALA A 152 5.36 -3.51 -6.70
CA ALA A 152 4.35 -2.54 -6.29
C ALA A 152 4.86 -1.10 -6.47
N ASP A 153 6.14 -0.85 -6.17
CA ASP A 153 6.76 0.45 -6.41
C ASP A 153 6.75 0.79 -7.92
N ALA A 154 7.05 -0.16 -8.77
CA ALA A 154 7.00 0.02 -10.22
C ALA A 154 5.58 0.32 -10.71
N LEU A 155 4.57 -0.34 -10.15
CA LEU A 155 3.17 -0.03 -10.45
C LEU A 155 2.82 1.40 -10.04
N ALA A 156 3.26 1.82 -8.85
CA ALA A 156 3.01 3.17 -8.34
C ALA A 156 3.66 4.25 -9.20
N SER A 157 4.77 3.93 -9.88
CA SER A 157 5.51 4.87 -10.72
C SER A 157 5.11 4.79 -12.20
N ARG A 158 4.28 3.83 -12.57
CA ARG A 158 4.00 3.54 -13.98
C ARG A 158 3.51 4.78 -14.73
N TYR A 159 2.71 5.62 -14.09
CA TYR A 159 2.19 6.84 -14.71
C TYR A 159 3.29 7.79 -15.18
N MET A 160 4.46 7.75 -14.53
CA MET A 160 5.60 8.62 -14.88
C MET A 160 6.33 8.18 -16.14
N LEU A 161 6.09 6.94 -16.57
CA LEU A 161 6.74 6.36 -17.75
C LEU A 161 5.85 6.41 -19.01
N ARG A 162 4.68 6.99 -18.90
CA ARG A 162 3.72 7.14 -20.01
C ARG A 162 3.90 8.45 -20.75
#